data_7d97b3138e08d0487686300f9fdfd836
#
_entry.id   7d97b3138e08d0487686300f9fdfd836
#
_cell.length_a   1.000
_cell.length_b   1.000
_cell.length_c   1.000
_cell.angle_alpha   90.00
_cell.angle_beta   90.00
_cell.angle_gamma   90.00
#
_symmetry.space_group_name_H-M   'P 1'
#
loop_
_entity.id
_entity.type
_entity.pdbx_description
1 polymer ?
#
loop_
_entity_poly.entity_id
_entity_poly.type
_entity_poly.pdbx_seq_one_letter_code
_entity_poly.pdbx_strand_id
1 'polypeptide(L)'
;GCVINNNTSLIDENKIHQYVDNFNKNDIELYQQYIPNVDVKSFLLENIPLIDLPSKDIEETYYFRWWTYRKHLKETEDGFVITEFLPEVNWSKKHNTINCPAAHHIYEGRWLRDSKYVSDYIDFWLKKSGDGIRQYSFWVADATLSFHKIHRNDSVINDQLPFILKNYEMWEAERREKNNTLFWQYDTADGMEHTASG
;
A
#
# COMPACT_ATOMS: atom_id res chain seq x y z
N GLY A 1 48.87 8.78 -4.87
CA GLY A 1 47.48 8.98 -4.56
C GLY A 1 46.71 7.71 -4.87
N CYS A 2 46.31 6.96 -3.83
CA CYS A 2 45.34 5.85 -3.97
C CYS A 2 44.00 6.44 -4.34
N VAL A 3 43.49 6.18 -5.54
CA VAL A 3 42.12 6.40 -5.89
C VAL A 3 41.33 5.23 -5.28
N ILE A 4 40.66 5.51 -4.16
CA ILE A 4 39.70 4.56 -3.58
C ILE A 4 38.44 4.66 -4.45
N ASN A 5 38.24 3.70 -5.34
CA ASN A 5 36.94 3.49 -6.00
C ASN A 5 35.95 2.92 -4.97
N ASN A 6 35.27 3.80 -4.24
CA ASN A 6 34.23 3.46 -3.30
C ASN A 6 32.86 3.45 -3.99
N ASN A 7 32.61 2.47 -4.85
CA ASN A 7 31.27 2.09 -5.28
C ASN A 7 31.13 0.55 -5.25
N THR A 8 31.40 -0.05 -4.11
CA THR A 8 30.89 -1.39 -3.84
C THR A 8 29.54 -1.23 -3.17
N SER A 9 28.48 -1.28 -3.97
CA SER A 9 27.15 -1.58 -3.42
C SER A 9 27.25 -2.84 -2.57
N LEU A 10 26.76 -2.79 -1.34
CA LEU A 10 26.74 -3.95 -0.45
C LEU A 10 25.82 -5.06 -0.98
N ILE A 11 24.97 -4.72 -1.92
CA ILE A 11 23.97 -5.61 -2.54
C ILE A 11 24.29 -5.74 -4.02
N ASP A 12 24.25 -6.96 -4.52
CA ASP A 12 24.44 -7.26 -5.93
C ASP A 12 23.17 -6.90 -6.73
N GLU A 13 23.19 -5.75 -7.39
CA GLU A 13 22.09 -5.28 -8.23
C GLU A 13 21.81 -6.23 -9.41
N ASN A 14 22.81 -6.96 -9.91
CA ASN A 14 22.62 -7.93 -11.00
C ASN A 14 21.68 -9.07 -10.58
N LYS A 15 21.72 -9.46 -9.32
CA LYS A 15 20.81 -10.47 -8.76
C LYS A 15 19.35 -9.99 -8.79
N ILE A 16 19.14 -8.72 -8.43
CA ILE A 16 17.80 -8.09 -8.49
C ILE A 16 17.32 -8.02 -9.93
N HIS A 17 18.20 -7.63 -10.87
CA HIS A 17 17.89 -7.63 -12.29
C HIS A 17 17.47 -9.00 -12.81
N GLN A 18 18.13 -10.07 -12.38
CA GLN A 18 17.75 -11.44 -12.76
C GLN A 18 16.36 -11.83 -12.26
N TYR A 19 16.01 -11.50 -11.00
CA TYR A 19 14.66 -11.72 -10.49
C TYR A 19 13.62 -10.98 -11.34
N VAL A 20 13.83 -9.69 -11.61
CA VAL A 20 12.90 -8.88 -12.41
C VAL A 20 12.76 -9.42 -13.83
N ASP A 21 13.86 -9.82 -14.47
CA ASP A 21 13.83 -10.42 -15.82
C ASP A 21 13.01 -11.72 -15.85
N ASN A 22 13.13 -12.56 -14.81
CA ASN A 22 12.34 -13.78 -14.68
C ASN A 22 10.85 -13.49 -14.49
N PHE A 23 10.51 -12.49 -13.66
CA PHE A 23 9.12 -12.09 -13.44
C PHE A 23 8.51 -11.51 -14.72
N ASN A 24 9.22 -10.60 -15.38
CA ASN A 24 8.76 -9.97 -16.62
C ASN A 24 8.58 -10.97 -17.76
N LYS A 25 9.44 -11.99 -17.86
CA LYS A 25 9.34 -13.04 -18.88
C LYS A 25 8.02 -13.79 -18.85
N ASN A 26 7.41 -13.92 -17.67
CA ASN A 26 6.16 -14.65 -17.47
C ASN A 26 4.95 -13.71 -17.39
N ASP A 27 5.14 -12.41 -17.59
CA ASP A 27 4.08 -11.41 -17.56
C ASP A 27 3.83 -10.83 -18.95
N ILE A 28 2.60 -10.94 -19.42
CA ILE A 28 2.19 -10.40 -20.73
C ILE A 28 1.76 -8.94 -20.67
N GLU A 29 1.88 -8.32 -19.49
CA GLU A 29 1.51 -6.93 -19.25
C GLU A 29 0.10 -6.56 -19.79
N LEU A 30 -0.87 -7.43 -19.48
CA LEU A 30 -2.22 -7.39 -20.04
C LEU A 30 -2.96 -6.07 -19.78
N TYR A 31 -2.63 -5.37 -18.68
CA TYR A 31 -3.26 -4.12 -18.25
C TYR A 31 -2.27 -2.98 -18.24
N GLN A 32 -2.74 -1.79 -18.61
CA GLN A 32 -1.92 -0.58 -18.49
C GLN A 32 -1.57 -0.33 -17.02
N GLN A 33 -0.30 -0.05 -16.77
CA GLN A 33 0.25 0.17 -15.44
C GLN A 33 0.98 1.50 -15.40
N TYR A 34 0.97 2.15 -14.25
CA TYR A 34 1.73 3.40 -14.04
C TYR A 34 3.24 3.15 -14.20
N ILE A 35 3.73 2.03 -13.65
CA ILE A 35 5.11 1.59 -13.79
C ILE A 35 5.11 0.33 -14.67
N PRO A 36 5.41 0.42 -15.97
CA PRO A 36 5.44 -0.74 -16.87
C PRO A 36 6.63 -1.66 -16.57
N ASN A 37 6.60 -2.87 -17.13
CA ASN A 37 7.65 -3.89 -16.93
C ASN A 37 9.06 -3.38 -17.28
N VAL A 38 9.17 -2.49 -18.27
CA VAL A 38 10.47 -1.92 -18.70
C VAL A 38 11.11 -1.06 -17.61
N ASP A 39 10.31 -0.42 -16.74
CA ASP A 39 10.78 0.52 -15.71
C ASP A 39 10.94 -0.12 -14.33
N VAL A 40 10.55 -1.39 -14.16
CA VAL A 40 10.56 -2.05 -12.84
C VAL A 40 11.94 -2.08 -12.20
N LYS A 41 13.00 -2.34 -12.98
CA LYS A 41 14.36 -2.42 -12.44
C LYS A 41 14.76 -1.13 -11.76
N SER A 42 14.59 0.00 -12.44
CA SER A 42 14.88 1.32 -11.88
C SER A 42 13.97 1.64 -10.70
N PHE A 43 12.67 1.36 -10.82
CA PHE A 43 11.73 1.58 -9.73
C PHE A 43 12.13 0.83 -8.46
N LEU A 44 12.46 -0.47 -8.55
CA LEU A 44 12.85 -1.25 -7.38
C LEU A 44 14.15 -0.73 -6.76
N LEU A 45 15.18 -0.49 -7.57
CA LEU A 45 16.47 0.02 -7.09
C LEU A 45 16.35 1.38 -6.41
N GLU A 46 15.47 2.23 -6.89
CA GLU A 46 15.28 3.59 -6.38
C GLU A 46 14.37 3.65 -5.17
N ASN A 47 13.36 2.77 -5.09
CA ASN A 47 12.25 2.97 -4.16
C ASN A 47 12.16 1.97 -3.02
N ILE A 48 12.65 0.74 -3.15
CA ILE A 48 12.45 -0.25 -2.09
C ILE A 48 13.69 -0.43 -1.21
N PRO A 49 13.56 -0.90 0.03
CA PRO A 49 14.68 -1.43 0.78
C PRO A 49 15.22 -2.67 0.08
N LEU A 50 16.52 -2.68 -0.26
CA LEU A 50 17.14 -3.83 -0.88
C LEU A 50 17.61 -4.81 0.19
N ILE A 51 17.45 -6.11 -0.07
CA ILE A 51 17.86 -7.19 0.85
C ILE A 51 18.73 -8.20 0.14
N ASP A 52 19.58 -8.88 0.89
CA ASP A 52 20.34 -10.04 0.48
C ASP A 52 20.20 -11.12 1.56
N LEU A 53 19.53 -12.22 1.24
CA LEU A 53 19.17 -13.25 2.19
C LEU A 53 19.83 -14.59 1.84
N PRO A 54 20.19 -15.41 2.85
CA PRO A 54 20.70 -16.76 2.61
C PRO A 54 19.69 -17.68 1.91
N SER A 55 18.39 -17.47 2.16
CA SER A 55 17.31 -18.23 1.51
C SER A 55 16.88 -17.52 0.24
N LYS A 56 17.18 -18.12 -0.90
CA LYS A 56 16.79 -17.60 -2.21
C LYS A 56 15.28 -17.53 -2.40
N ASP A 57 14.55 -18.51 -1.90
CA ASP A 57 13.08 -18.55 -2.04
C ASP A 57 12.40 -17.38 -1.31
N ILE A 58 12.90 -17.05 -0.10
CA ILE A 58 12.38 -15.91 0.67
C ILE A 58 12.77 -14.60 -0.02
N GLU A 59 13.99 -14.49 -0.51
CA GLU A 59 14.47 -13.30 -1.21
C GLU A 59 13.71 -13.07 -2.51
N GLU A 60 13.52 -14.12 -3.33
CA GLU A 60 12.73 -14.03 -4.55
C GLU A 60 11.28 -13.63 -4.25
N THR A 61 10.66 -14.21 -3.21
CA THR A 61 9.32 -13.83 -2.75
C THR A 61 9.26 -12.36 -2.36
N TYR A 62 10.27 -11.84 -1.66
CA TYR A 62 10.35 -10.44 -1.28
C TYR A 62 10.36 -9.52 -2.51
N TYR A 63 11.23 -9.78 -3.49
CA TYR A 63 11.29 -8.97 -4.71
C TYR A 63 10.05 -9.14 -5.59
N PHE A 64 9.45 -10.34 -5.62
CA PHE A 64 8.18 -10.58 -6.30
C PHE A 64 7.03 -9.77 -5.69
N ARG A 65 6.98 -9.65 -4.35
CA ARG A 65 5.98 -8.80 -3.67
C ARG A 65 6.07 -7.34 -4.12
N TRP A 66 7.27 -6.78 -4.20
CA TRP A 66 7.46 -5.41 -4.69
C TRP A 66 7.18 -5.29 -6.20
N TRP A 67 7.54 -6.29 -6.96
CA TRP A 67 7.21 -6.35 -8.38
C TRP A 67 5.70 -6.39 -8.61
N THR A 68 4.91 -7.07 -7.80
CA THR A 68 3.44 -7.05 -7.85
C THR A 68 2.88 -5.75 -7.29
N TYR A 69 3.40 -5.25 -6.17
CA TYR A 69 2.91 -4.02 -5.54
C TYR A 69 2.91 -2.83 -6.52
N ARG A 70 3.98 -2.67 -7.31
CA ARG A 70 4.06 -1.58 -8.30
C ARG A 70 2.94 -1.63 -9.34
N LYS A 71 2.42 -2.82 -9.68
CA LYS A 71 1.31 -2.99 -10.63
C LYS A 71 0.02 -2.36 -10.14
N HIS A 72 -0.15 -2.27 -8.85
CA HIS A 72 -1.31 -1.72 -8.19
C HIS A 72 -1.21 -0.21 -7.94
N LEU A 73 -0.06 0.41 -8.20
CA LEU A 73 0.07 1.86 -8.14
C LEU A 73 -0.65 2.49 -9.34
N LYS A 74 -1.62 3.38 -9.05
CA LYS A 74 -2.42 4.07 -10.06
C LYS A 74 -2.43 5.57 -9.77
N GLU A 75 -2.04 6.38 -10.74
CA GLU A 75 -2.19 7.82 -10.67
C GLU A 75 -3.62 8.21 -11.05
N THR A 76 -4.22 9.08 -10.26
CA THR A 76 -5.60 9.54 -10.44
C THR A 76 -5.71 11.05 -10.20
N GLU A 77 -6.88 11.64 -10.48
CA GLU A 77 -7.16 13.04 -10.17
C GLU A 77 -7.14 13.34 -8.66
N ASP A 78 -7.23 12.32 -7.81
CA ASP A 78 -7.17 12.46 -6.35
C ASP A 78 -5.77 12.14 -5.77
N GLY A 79 -4.78 11.94 -6.62
CA GLY A 79 -3.43 11.49 -6.27
C GLY A 79 -3.23 10.00 -6.52
N PHE A 80 -2.14 9.45 -6.02
CA PHE A 80 -1.89 8.01 -6.13
C PHE A 80 -2.82 7.20 -5.24
N VAL A 81 -3.28 6.09 -5.80
CA VAL A 81 -4.01 5.06 -5.06
C VAL A 81 -3.37 3.69 -5.29
N ILE A 82 -3.67 2.74 -4.42
CA ILE A 82 -3.29 1.34 -4.58
C ILE A 82 -4.56 0.57 -4.89
N THR A 83 -4.63 0.00 -6.09
CA THR A 83 -5.81 -0.72 -6.55
C THR A 83 -5.92 -2.08 -5.88
N GLU A 84 -7.14 -2.55 -5.68
CA GLU A 84 -7.39 -3.90 -5.14
C GLU A 84 -7.30 -4.97 -6.23
N PHE A 85 -7.80 -4.66 -7.44
CA PHE A 85 -7.94 -5.63 -8.51
C PHE A 85 -7.20 -5.22 -9.77
N LEU A 86 -6.79 -6.22 -10.55
CA LEU A 86 -6.34 -6.10 -11.93
C LEU A 86 -6.98 -7.24 -12.74
N PRO A 87 -7.92 -6.93 -13.66
CA PRO A 87 -8.45 -5.61 -14.05
C PRO A 87 -9.39 -4.99 -13.02
N GLU A 88 -9.86 -3.79 -13.35
CA GLU A 88 -10.93 -3.14 -12.59
C GLU A 88 -12.20 -3.98 -12.62
N VAL A 89 -12.89 -4.05 -11.48
CA VAL A 89 -14.14 -4.80 -11.28
C VAL A 89 -15.28 -3.86 -10.89
N ASN A 90 -16.51 -4.23 -11.26
CA ASN A 90 -17.67 -3.36 -11.08
C ASN A 90 -18.11 -3.15 -9.62
N TRP A 91 -17.68 -3.99 -8.69
CA TRP A 91 -17.95 -3.84 -7.26
C TRP A 91 -16.85 -3.09 -6.50
N SER A 92 -15.68 -2.88 -7.11
CA SER A 92 -14.68 -1.99 -6.55
C SER A 92 -15.23 -0.55 -6.58
N LYS A 93 -14.81 0.25 -5.59
CA LYS A 93 -15.26 1.63 -5.49
C LYS A 93 -14.41 2.55 -6.37
N LYS A 94 -14.50 3.83 -6.11
CA LYS A 94 -13.75 4.86 -6.82
C LYS A 94 -12.27 4.45 -6.95
N HIS A 95 -11.73 4.58 -8.16
CA HIS A 95 -10.36 4.25 -8.52
C HIS A 95 -9.97 2.76 -8.39
N ASN A 96 -10.93 1.85 -8.38
CA ASN A 96 -10.69 0.41 -8.25
C ASN A 96 -9.98 0.04 -6.93
N THR A 97 -10.34 0.72 -5.84
CA THR A 97 -9.80 0.45 -4.50
C THR A 97 -10.91 0.32 -3.47
N ILE A 98 -10.72 -0.54 -2.48
CA ILE A 98 -11.61 -0.72 -1.33
C ILE A 98 -10.81 -0.60 -0.03
N ASN A 99 -11.48 -0.21 1.06
CA ASN A 99 -10.76 0.05 2.30
C ASN A 99 -10.38 -1.21 3.09
N CYS A 100 -10.96 -2.36 2.79
CA CYS A 100 -10.68 -3.62 3.47
C CYS A 100 -9.18 -3.95 3.54
N PRO A 101 -8.41 -3.99 2.41
CA PRO A 101 -6.98 -4.24 2.42
C PRO A 101 -6.12 -2.97 2.58
N ALA A 102 -6.71 -1.79 2.61
CA ALA A 102 -5.97 -0.53 2.49
C ALA A 102 -4.90 -0.35 3.57
N ALA A 103 -5.17 -0.79 4.80
CA ALA A 103 -4.16 -0.71 5.86
C ALA A 103 -2.95 -1.61 5.58
N HIS A 104 -3.15 -2.79 5.01
CA HIS A 104 -2.05 -3.68 4.60
C HIS A 104 -1.23 -3.04 3.48
N HIS A 105 -1.89 -2.41 2.50
CA HIS A 105 -1.21 -1.68 1.43
C HIS A 105 -0.34 -0.54 1.99
N ILE A 106 -0.83 0.21 2.98
CA ILE A 106 -0.07 1.26 3.65
C ILE A 106 1.10 0.68 4.44
N TYR A 107 0.88 -0.43 5.18
CA TYR A 107 1.94 -1.10 5.93
C TYR A 107 3.07 -1.63 5.06
N GLU A 108 2.77 -2.16 3.88
CA GLU A 108 3.77 -2.58 2.91
C GLU A 108 4.43 -1.36 2.25
N GLY A 109 3.63 -0.48 1.69
CA GLY A 109 4.10 0.68 0.92
C GLY A 109 4.87 1.72 1.72
N ARG A 110 4.71 1.76 3.06
CA ARG A 110 5.45 2.70 3.92
C ARG A 110 6.97 2.61 3.78
N TRP A 111 7.48 1.52 3.22
CA TRP A 111 8.91 1.31 3.01
C TRP A 111 9.41 1.85 1.66
N LEU A 112 8.52 2.33 0.78
CA LEU A 112 8.91 3.03 -0.43
C LEU A 112 9.63 4.33 -0.07
N ARG A 113 10.73 4.64 -0.76
CA ARG A 113 11.48 5.90 -0.53
C ARG A 113 10.70 7.11 -0.98
N ASP A 114 9.99 7.02 -2.11
CA ASP A 114 9.04 8.05 -2.50
C ASP A 114 7.76 7.89 -1.68
N SER A 115 7.68 8.71 -0.64
CA SER A 115 6.54 8.74 0.28
C SER A 115 5.22 9.17 -0.38
N LYS A 116 5.29 9.80 -1.56
CA LYS A 116 4.12 10.36 -2.24
C LYS A 116 3.09 9.29 -2.55
N TYR A 117 3.49 8.11 -3.00
CA TYR A 117 2.56 7.01 -3.33
C TYR A 117 1.62 6.68 -2.18
N VAL A 118 2.17 6.52 -0.98
CA VAL A 118 1.38 6.14 0.21
C VAL A 118 0.74 7.33 0.89
N SER A 119 1.40 8.49 0.88
CA SER A 119 0.83 9.73 1.43
C SER A 119 -0.45 10.13 0.68
N ASP A 120 -0.43 10.10 -0.65
CA ASP A 120 -1.61 10.38 -1.48
C ASP A 120 -2.73 9.35 -1.21
N TYR A 121 -2.39 8.07 -1.04
CA TYR A 121 -3.36 7.02 -0.75
C TYR A 121 -4.01 7.17 0.62
N ILE A 122 -3.26 7.58 1.64
CA ILE A 122 -3.81 7.93 2.95
C ILE A 122 -4.76 9.14 2.81
N ASP A 123 -4.34 10.16 2.10
CA ASP A 123 -5.15 11.37 1.87
C ASP A 123 -6.42 11.07 1.08
N PHE A 124 -6.35 10.18 0.09
CA PHE A 124 -7.55 9.69 -0.62
C PHE A 124 -8.57 9.11 0.37
N TRP A 125 -8.15 8.19 1.24
CA TRP A 125 -9.06 7.58 2.21
C TRP A 125 -9.61 8.59 3.20
N LEU A 126 -8.79 9.47 3.75
CA LEU A 126 -9.19 10.42 4.78
C LEU A 126 -10.05 11.57 4.24
N LYS A 127 -9.81 12.02 3.00
CA LYS A 127 -10.34 13.30 2.50
C LYS A 127 -11.23 13.15 1.27
N LYS A 128 -11.10 12.07 0.48
CA LYS A 128 -11.71 11.96 -0.87
C LYS A 128 -12.65 10.77 -1.04
N SER A 129 -12.56 9.74 -0.20
CA SER A 129 -13.34 8.52 -0.31
C SER A 129 -14.78 8.64 0.20
N GLY A 130 -15.12 9.74 0.88
CA GLY A 130 -16.43 9.90 1.52
C GLY A 130 -16.68 8.78 2.54
N ASP A 131 -17.87 8.16 2.49
CA ASP A 131 -18.22 7.05 3.38
C ASP A 131 -17.50 5.74 3.05
N GLY A 132 -16.78 5.68 1.93
CA GLY A 132 -15.98 4.52 1.54
C GLY A 132 -14.95 4.10 2.60
N ILE A 133 -14.43 5.05 3.38
CA ILE A 133 -13.48 4.79 4.46
C ILE A 133 -14.07 3.89 5.57
N ARG A 134 -15.41 3.81 5.70
CA ARG A 134 -16.12 3.01 6.71
C ARG A 134 -16.91 1.83 6.13
N GLN A 135 -16.73 1.56 4.84
CA GLN A 135 -17.43 0.45 4.18
C GLN A 135 -17.05 -0.89 4.81
N TYR A 136 -15.77 -1.13 5.03
CA TYR A 136 -15.21 -2.27 5.75
C TYR A 136 -14.49 -1.80 7.01
N SER A 137 -14.17 -2.72 7.91
CA SER A 137 -13.30 -2.45 9.04
C SER A 137 -11.91 -2.02 8.54
N PHE A 138 -11.46 -0.86 8.96
CA PHE A 138 -10.21 -0.26 8.49
C PHE A 138 -9.49 0.45 9.64
N TRP A 139 -8.32 -0.04 10.03
CA TRP A 139 -7.50 0.56 11.08
C TRP A 139 -6.63 1.70 10.55
N VAL A 140 -7.28 2.69 9.94
CA VAL A 140 -6.62 3.81 9.25
C VAL A 140 -5.70 4.61 10.16
N ALA A 141 -6.06 4.81 11.42
CA ALA A 141 -5.25 5.58 12.37
C ALA A 141 -3.90 4.91 12.62
N ASP A 142 -3.91 3.60 12.87
CA ASP A 142 -2.69 2.83 13.09
C ASP A 142 -1.84 2.72 11.82
N ALA A 143 -2.46 2.49 10.67
CA ALA A 143 -1.78 2.46 9.39
C ALA A 143 -1.10 3.80 9.08
N THR A 144 -1.80 4.93 9.27
CA THR A 144 -1.25 6.27 9.10
C THR A 144 -0.10 6.53 10.07
N LEU A 145 -0.24 6.16 11.35
CA LEU A 145 0.84 6.27 12.32
C LEU A 145 2.07 5.44 11.89
N SER A 146 1.85 4.22 11.38
CA SER A 146 2.93 3.35 10.92
C SER A 146 3.72 3.95 9.75
N PHE A 147 3.03 4.64 8.83
CA PHE A 147 3.65 5.40 7.75
C PHE A 147 4.49 6.56 8.28
N HIS A 148 3.94 7.36 9.19
CA HIS A 148 4.64 8.51 9.75
C HIS A 148 5.82 8.16 10.66
N LYS A 149 5.89 6.94 11.19
CA LYS A 149 7.10 6.45 11.87
C LYS A 149 8.31 6.32 10.94
N ILE A 150 8.08 6.14 9.64
CA ILE A 150 9.12 6.05 8.61
C ILE A 150 9.33 7.41 7.92
N HIS A 151 8.24 8.03 7.47
CA HIS A 151 8.24 9.29 6.71
C HIS A 151 7.75 10.44 7.59
N ARG A 152 8.54 10.80 8.59
CA ARG A 152 8.16 11.85 9.52
C ARG A 152 7.99 13.19 8.83
N ASN A 153 6.75 13.69 8.84
CA ASN A 153 6.40 15.01 8.37
C ASN A 153 5.29 15.59 9.25
N ASP A 154 5.67 16.43 10.22
CA ASP A 154 4.74 16.96 11.22
C ASP A 154 3.64 17.83 10.58
N SER A 155 3.89 18.49 9.44
CA SER A 155 2.87 19.25 8.71
C SER A 155 1.78 18.34 8.15
N VAL A 156 2.18 17.21 7.53
CA VAL A 156 1.23 16.23 6.97
C VAL A 156 0.46 15.53 8.08
N ILE A 157 1.11 15.18 9.20
CA ILE A 157 0.44 14.59 10.37
C ILE A 157 -0.65 15.53 10.89
N ASN A 158 -0.32 16.81 11.08
CA ASN A 158 -1.26 17.81 11.58
C ASN A 158 -2.44 18.04 10.62
N ASP A 159 -2.22 17.93 9.32
CA ASP A 159 -3.26 18.05 8.29
C ASP A 159 -4.18 16.82 8.26
N GLN A 160 -3.68 15.63 8.54
CA GLN A 160 -4.44 14.37 8.53
C GLN A 160 -5.19 14.08 9.83
N LEU A 161 -4.66 14.51 10.98
CA LEU A 161 -5.22 14.20 12.30
C LEU A 161 -6.70 14.56 12.48
N PRO A 162 -7.20 15.73 12.04
CA PRO A 162 -8.62 16.07 12.16
C PRO A 162 -9.54 15.07 11.44
N PHE A 163 -9.11 14.53 10.31
CA PHE A 163 -9.89 13.54 9.54
C PHE A 163 -9.90 12.17 10.21
N ILE A 164 -8.78 11.78 10.82
CA ILE A 164 -8.69 10.54 11.62
C ILE A 164 -9.63 10.62 12.82
N LEU A 165 -9.60 11.73 13.55
CA LEU A 165 -10.49 11.97 14.70
C LEU A 165 -11.96 11.95 14.26
N LYS A 166 -12.31 12.66 13.19
CA LYS A 166 -13.67 12.65 12.64
C LYS A 166 -14.12 11.24 12.24
N ASN A 167 -13.25 10.46 11.61
CA ASN A 167 -13.58 9.07 11.27
C ASN A 167 -13.86 8.23 12.52
N TYR A 168 -13.08 8.38 13.57
CA TYR A 168 -13.32 7.70 14.85
C TYR A 168 -14.64 8.13 15.49
N GLU A 169 -14.93 9.44 15.55
CA GLU A 169 -16.20 9.95 16.08
C GLU A 169 -17.43 9.41 15.33
N MET A 170 -17.32 9.23 14.02
CA MET A 170 -18.39 8.64 13.22
C MET A 170 -18.58 7.15 13.52
N TRP A 171 -17.49 6.39 13.75
CA TRP A 171 -17.60 5.01 14.24
C TRP A 171 -18.28 4.95 15.62
N GLU A 172 -17.90 5.84 16.55
CA GLU A 172 -18.54 5.92 17.86
C GLU A 172 -20.04 6.21 17.76
N ALA A 173 -20.42 7.18 16.92
CA ALA A 173 -21.82 7.58 16.77
C ALA A 173 -22.68 6.50 16.10
N GLU A 174 -22.13 5.79 15.12
CA GLU A 174 -22.92 4.89 14.27
C GLU A 174 -22.87 3.43 14.71
N ARG A 175 -21.74 2.97 15.28
CA ARG A 175 -21.45 1.53 15.42
C ARG A 175 -20.89 1.10 16.79
N ARG A 176 -20.82 1.99 17.75
CA ARG A 176 -20.42 1.62 19.10
C ARG A 176 -21.59 0.99 19.83
N GLU A 177 -21.36 -0.13 20.50
CA GLU A 177 -22.35 -0.72 21.39
C GLU A 177 -22.57 0.14 22.62
N LYS A 178 -23.84 0.31 23.01
CA LYS A 178 -24.25 1.27 24.06
C LYS A 178 -23.62 1.03 25.43
N ASN A 179 -23.28 -0.21 25.75
CA ASN A 179 -22.88 -0.61 27.11
C ASN A 179 -21.44 -1.14 27.21
N ASN A 180 -20.67 -1.06 26.14
CA ASN A 180 -19.28 -1.52 26.14
C ASN A 180 -18.38 -0.67 25.20
N THR A 181 -17.14 -1.07 25.04
CA THR A 181 -16.15 -0.39 24.19
C THR A 181 -16.00 -1.03 22.81
N LEU A 182 -16.87 -1.99 22.47
CA LEU A 182 -16.81 -2.70 21.20
C LEU A 182 -17.56 -1.95 20.11
N PHE A 183 -17.09 -2.13 18.88
CA PHE A 183 -17.73 -1.67 17.67
C PHE A 183 -18.26 -2.89 16.90
N TRP A 184 -19.37 -2.73 16.24
CA TRP A 184 -19.95 -3.76 15.39
C TRP A 184 -19.75 -3.41 13.91
N GLN A 185 -19.80 -4.41 13.05
CA GLN A 185 -19.79 -4.29 11.61
C GLN A 185 -20.83 -5.20 10.99
N TYR A 186 -21.30 -4.88 9.80
CA TYR A 186 -22.19 -5.76 9.03
C TYR A 186 -21.41 -6.97 8.51
N ASP A 187 -22.06 -8.14 8.48
CA ASP A 187 -21.48 -9.38 7.93
C ASP A 187 -20.92 -9.22 6.51
N THR A 188 -21.64 -8.43 5.69
CA THR A 188 -21.23 -8.12 4.31
C THR A 188 -20.13 -7.07 4.19
N ALA A 189 -19.57 -6.62 5.31
CA ALA A 189 -18.60 -5.54 5.39
C ALA A 189 -17.47 -5.80 6.39
N ASP A 190 -17.29 -7.03 6.83
CA ASP A 190 -16.22 -7.43 7.74
C ASP A 190 -15.00 -8.09 7.03
N GLY A 191 -15.12 -8.35 5.72
CA GLY A 191 -14.13 -9.05 4.93
C GLY A 191 -14.21 -10.57 5.04
N MET A 192 -15.24 -11.09 5.73
CA MET A 192 -15.46 -12.51 5.99
C MET A 192 -16.80 -12.99 5.44
N GLU A 193 -17.30 -12.34 4.41
CA GLU A 193 -18.60 -12.61 3.80
C GLU A 193 -18.78 -14.10 3.50
N HIS A 194 -19.99 -14.58 3.78
CA HIS A 194 -20.38 -15.98 3.56
C HIS A 194 -19.67 -17.01 4.47
N THR A 195 -19.14 -16.60 5.61
CA THR A 195 -18.64 -17.51 6.63
C THR A 195 -19.72 -17.85 7.68
N ALA A 196 -19.48 -18.92 8.47
CA ALA A 196 -20.39 -19.29 9.54
C ALA A 196 -20.40 -18.30 10.72
N SER A 197 -19.51 -17.34 10.73
CA SER A 197 -19.42 -16.27 11.73
C SER A 197 -20.09 -14.97 11.26
N GLY A 198 -20.49 -14.92 9.99
CA GLY A 198 -21.23 -13.79 9.40
C GLY A 198 -22.71 -13.94 9.47
#